data_05d23864e16187e22897851acc9e7fcc
#
_entry.id   05d23864e16187e22897851acc9e7fcc
#
_cell.length_a   1.000
_cell.length_b   1.000
_cell.length_c   1.000
_cell.angle_alpha   90.00
_cell.angle_beta   90.00
_cell.angle_gamma   90.00
#
_symmetry.space_group_name_H-M   'P 1'
#
loop_
_entity.id
_entity.type
_entity.pdbx_description
1 polymer ?
#
loop_
_entity_poly.entity_id
_entity_poly.type
_entity_poly.pdbx_seq_one_letter_code
_entity_poly.pdbx_strand_id
1 'polypeptide(L)'
;MRIRYAAACLAACAALSLGGARAEWYVFEADNPPEALLDAAMQVSGFTGEVTVSFLGDCTLGGESKAANSRGGFVQTALREGYDYPFLNLQSLLDGDDVTVVNLEGVLTDRTLDRVKKTFNFKGPADFATILPLGGVELAGLSNNHTLDYGAEGYADTQAALADAGVAYFDADHVAVWAHDGVMIGFTGSAFSLSTGAQKNLRAQMDALREVGCQLIVHSMHAGTEYEREPTSQQKTVAAHAVDMGADLVVGHPPMWCRATNC
;
A
#
# COMPACT_ATOMS: atom_id res chain seq x y z
N MET A 1 10.54 -31.87 10.73
CA MET A 1 11.52 -30.84 11.15
C MET A 1 10.90 -29.49 10.80
N ARG A 2 10.28 -28.83 11.80
CA ARG A 2 9.60 -27.53 11.61
C ARG A 2 10.63 -26.43 11.80
N ILE A 3 10.96 -25.71 10.76
CA ILE A 3 11.81 -24.52 10.82
C ILE A 3 10.90 -23.35 11.19
N ARG A 4 11.04 -22.85 12.41
CA ARG A 4 10.40 -21.61 12.87
C ARG A 4 11.28 -20.46 12.41
N TYR A 5 10.79 -19.67 11.49
CA TYR A 5 11.34 -18.34 11.23
C TYR A 5 10.70 -17.37 12.23
N ALA A 6 11.50 -16.91 13.17
CA ALA A 6 11.17 -15.79 14.01
C ALA A 6 11.53 -14.52 13.24
N ALA A 7 10.56 -13.91 12.61
CA ALA A 7 10.70 -12.55 12.11
C ALA A 7 10.22 -11.59 13.20
N ALA A 8 11.15 -11.03 13.94
CA ALA A 8 10.88 -9.92 14.84
C ALA A 8 10.89 -8.64 14.04
N CYS A 9 9.74 -8.19 13.54
CA CYS A 9 9.55 -6.82 13.09
C CYS A 9 8.97 -6.00 14.24
N LEU A 10 9.81 -5.54 15.14
CA LEU A 10 9.51 -4.46 16.06
C LEU A 10 10.10 -3.18 15.49
N ALA A 11 9.33 -2.47 14.67
CA ALA A 11 9.59 -1.08 14.39
C ALA A 11 8.76 -0.23 15.37
N ALA A 12 9.21 -0.11 16.61
CA ALA A 12 8.72 0.92 17.52
C ALA A 12 9.41 2.23 17.16
N CYS A 13 8.80 3.05 16.34
CA CYS A 13 9.22 4.43 16.18
C CYS A 13 8.83 5.22 17.42
N ALA A 14 9.78 5.41 18.36
CA ALA A 14 9.63 6.35 19.44
C ALA A 14 9.72 7.78 18.88
N ALA A 15 8.59 8.44 18.69
CA ALA A 15 8.53 9.84 18.35
C ALA A 15 8.43 10.70 19.63
N LEU A 16 9.40 11.57 19.83
CA LEU A 16 9.33 12.63 20.83
C LEU A 16 8.28 13.67 20.38
N SER A 17 7.13 13.70 21.06
CA SER A 17 6.03 14.62 20.77
C SER A 17 6.22 15.98 21.41
N LEU A 18 6.19 17.01 20.58
CA LEU A 18 5.78 18.35 21.00
C LEU A 18 4.32 18.53 20.53
N GLY A 19 3.37 18.30 21.47
CA GLY A 19 2.02 18.85 21.46
C GLY A 19 1.13 18.58 20.24
N GLY A 20 0.61 17.36 20.11
CA GLY A 20 -0.44 16.89 19.18
C GLY A 20 -0.29 15.39 19.04
N ALA A 21 -1.35 14.60 19.27
CA ALA A 21 -1.27 13.16 19.03
C ALA A 21 -0.94 12.94 17.55
N ARG A 22 0.19 12.29 17.26
CA ARG A 22 0.51 11.86 15.91
C ARG A 22 -0.30 10.61 15.57
N ALA A 23 -0.74 10.50 14.33
CA ALA A 23 -1.32 9.27 13.83
C ALA A 23 -0.32 8.11 13.94
N GLU A 24 -0.81 6.95 14.33
CA GLU A 24 -0.02 5.73 14.47
C GLU A 24 -0.41 4.74 13.37
N TRP A 25 0.58 4.01 12.87
CA TRP A 25 0.39 2.98 11.88
C TRP A 25 0.68 1.60 12.46
N TYR A 26 -0.20 0.65 12.16
CA TYR A 26 -0.05 -0.76 12.52
C TYR A 26 -0.19 -1.61 11.27
N VAL A 27 0.82 -2.45 11.00
CA VAL A 27 0.83 -3.44 9.90
C VAL A 27 0.95 -4.82 10.50
N PHE A 28 0.02 -5.72 10.22
CA PHE A 28 -0.02 -7.04 10.84
C PHE A 28 -0.76 -8.09 9.99
N GLU A 29 -0.47 -9.39 10.24
CA GLU A 29 -1.25 -10.49 9.70
C GLU A 29 -2.58 -10.62 10.47
N ALA A 30 -3.67 -11.00 9.80
CA ALA A 30 -5.03 -11.00 10.35
C ALA A 30 -5.20 -11.81 11.65
N ASP A 31 -4.37 -12.83 11.89
CA ASP A 31 -4.42 -13.69 13.07
C ASP A 31 -3.46 -13.24 14.19
N ASN A 32 -2.76 -12.11 14.01
CA ASN A 32 -1.76 -11.61 14.96
C ASN A 32 -1.79 -10.09 15.14
N PRO A 33 -2.92 -9.50 15.61
CA PRO A 33 -3.00 -8.06 15.87
C PRO A 33 -2.04 -7.64 16.99
N PRO A 34 -1.37 -6.47 16.87
CA PRO A 34 -0.50 -5.95 17.93
C PRO A 34 -1.29 -5.59 19.21
N GLU A 35 -0.74 -5.92 20.38
CA GLU A 35 -1.36 -5.59 21.67
C GLU A 35 -1.60 -4.07 21.82
N ALA A 36 -0.67 -3.24 21.37
CA ALA A 36 -0.79 -1.79 21.40
C ALA A 36 -2.00 -1.25 20.60
N LEU A 37 -2.39 -1.94 19.52
CA LEU A 37 -3.58 -1.59 18.74
C LEU A 37 -4.86 -1.92 19.52
N LEU A 38 -4.89 -3.04 20.23
CA LEU A 38 -6.02 -3.42 21.08
C LEU A 38 -6.21 -2.42 22.23
N ASP A 39 -5.13 -1.90 22.79
CA ASP A 39 -5.16 -0.84 23.80
C ASP A 39 -5.67 0.48 23.22
N ALA A 40 -5.26 0.84 22.00
CA ALA A 40 -5.75 2.02 21.29
C ALA A 40 -7.26 1.94 21.01
N ALA A 41 -7.76 0.76 20.65
CA ALA A 41 -9.19 0.50 20.41
C ALA A 41 -10.07 0.72 21.65
N MET A 42 -9.52 0.57 22.85
CA MET A 42 -10.24 0.80 24.11
C MET A 42 -10.36 2.30 24.47
N GLN A 43 -9.60 3.17 23.81
CA GLN A 43 -9.68 4.62 24.00
C GLN A 43 -10.81 5.18 23.12
N VAL A 44 -12.05 5.06 23.60
CA VAL A 44 -13.20 5.64 22.89
C VAL A 44 -13.06 7.15 22.82
N SER A 45 -12.88 7.65 21.62
CA SER A 45 -12.77 9.09 21.40
C SER A 45 -14.12 9.72 21.10
N GLY A 46 -14.24 10.96 21.51
CA GLY A 46 -15.26 11.86 21.00
C GLY A 46 -14.78 12.63 19.77
N PHE A 47 -14.07 11.99 18.84
CA PHE A 47 -13.63 12.65 17.62
C PHE A 47 -14.81 13.23 16.85
N THR A 48 -14.75 14.53 16.57
CA THR A 48 -15.79 15.26 15.83
C THR A 48 -15.23 15.95 14.58
N GLY A 49 -14.03 15.57 14.17
CA GLY A 49 -13.34 16.13 13.03
C GLY A 49 -13.66 15.44 11.70
N GLU A 50 -12.95 15.85 10.67
CA GLU A 50 -12.93 15.21 9.35
C GLU A 50 -11.57 14.53 9.16
N VAL A 51 -11.54 13.38 8.50
CA VAL A 51 -10.31 12.72 8.05
C VAL A 51 -10.34 12.70 6.54
N THR A 52 -9.31 13.24 5.93
CA THR A 52 -9.13 13.28 4.47
C THR A 52 -8.16 12.20 4.04
N VAL A 53 -8.63 11.28 3.21
CA VAL A 53 -7.80 10.21 2.64
C VAL A 53 -7.70 10.39 1.13
N SER A 54 -6.50 10.58 0.62
CA SER A 54 -6.21 10.66 -0.81
C SER A 54 -5.80 9.30 -1.36
N PHE A 55 -6.40 8.89 -2.47
CA PHE A 55 -6.03 7.68 -3.18
C PHE A 55 -5.42 8.04 -4.53
N LEU A 56 -4.15 7.70 -4.69
CA LEU A 56 -3.46 7.82 -5.97
C LEU A 56 -3.51 6.48 -6.70
N GLY A 57 -3.19 6.51 -7.99
CA GLY A 57 -3.16 5.30 -8.83
C GLY A 57 -1.88 4.49 -8.69
N ASP A 58 -1.51 3.84 -9.80
CA ASP A 58 -0.32 3.01 -9.88
C ASP A 58 0.94 3.88 -9.79
N CYS A 59 1.75 3.59 -8.79
CA CYS A 59 3.02 4.26 -8.49
C CYS A 59 4.16 3.28 -8.76
N THR A 60 4.82 3.44 -9.92
CA THR A 60 5.95 2.60 -10.30
C THR A 60 7.26 3.34 -10.05
N LEU A 61 7.90 3.08 -8.91
CA LEU A 61 9.19 3.69 -8.55
C LEU A 61 10.37 2.93 -9.20
N GLY A 62 10.37 2.89 -10.52
CA GLY A 62 11.34 2.12 -11.29
C GLY A 62 10.85 1.82 -12.69
N GLY A 63 10.69 0.55 -13.01
CA GLY A 63 10.18 0.05 -14.29
C GLY A 63 10.99 -1.10 -14.86
N GLU A 64 10.76 -1.43 -16.14
CA GLU A 64 11.62 -2.37 -16.87
C GLU A 64 13.07 -1.87 -16.86
N SER A 65 13.99 -2.72 -16.42
CA SER A 65 15.36 -2.35 -16.07
C SER A 65 16.09 -1.52 -17.16
N LYS A 66 15.93 -1.90 -18.43
CA LYS A 66 16.57 -1.16 -19.52
C LYS A 66 15.94 0.23 -19.74
N ALA A 67 14.63 0.32 -19.68
CA ALA A 67 13.90 1.58 -19.86
C ALA A 67 14.09 2.50 -18.66
N ALA A 68 13.92 1.97 -17.45
CA ALA A 68 14.04 2.72 -16.20
C ALA A 68 15.45 3.34 -16.01
N ASN A 69 16.48 2.63 -16.41
CA ASN A 69 17.88 3.07 -16.32
C ASN A 69 18.37 3.82 -17.57
N SER A 70 17.54 4.06 -18.57
CA SER A 70 17.93 4.91 -19.73
C SER A 70 18.04 6.38 -19.30
N ARG A 71 18.68 7.22 -20.12
CA ARG A 71 18.92 8.64 -19.82
C ARG A 71 17.66 9.44 -19.46
N GLY A 72 16.48 9.08 -20.01
CA GLY A 72 15.20 9.69 -19.73
C GLY A 72 14.28 8.79 -18.90
N GLY A 73 14.79 7.64 -18.40
CA GLY A 73 14.02 6.72 -17.58
C GLY A 73 13.86 7.21 -16.14
N PHE A 74 12.90 6.62 -15.44
CA PHE A 74 12.54 7.06 -14.09
C PHE A 74 13.72 7.06 -13.13
N VAL A 75 14.51 5.96 -13.07
CA VAL A 75 15.66 5.83 -12.17
C VAL A 75 16.67 6.94 -12.40
N GLN A 76 17.08 7.16 -13.66
CA GLN A 76 18.06 8.20 -13.97
C GLN A 76 17.52 9.61 -13.76
N THR A 77 16.22 9.81 -13.90
CA THR A 77 15.57 11.09 -13.65
C THR A 77 15.51 11.38 -12.15
N ALA A 78 15.04 10.43 -11.33
CA ALA A 78 14.99 10.60 -9.88
C ALA A 78 16.38 10.82 -9.26
N LEU A 79 17.41 10.10 -9.74
CA LEU A 79 18.80 10.31 -9.29
C LEU A 79 19.35 11.69 -9.67
N ARG A 80 18.91 12.28 -10.77
CA ARG A 80 19.38 13.58 -11.26
C ARG A 80 18.63 14.75 -10.62
N GLU A 81 17.29 14.65 -10.54
CA GLU A 81 16.44 15.76 -10.12
C GLU A 81 16.15 15.76 -8.60
N GLY A 82 16.35 14.62 -7.92
CA GLY A 82 16.04 14.41 -6.51
C GLY A 82 14.83 13.50 -6.30
N TYR A 83 14.72 12.97 -5.09
CA TYR A 83 13.67 11.99 -4.74
C TYR A 83 12.31 12.66 -4.46
N ASP A 84 12.28 13.96 -4.22
CA ASP A 84 11.05 14.76 -4.11
C ASP A 84 10.43 15.07 -5.47
N TYR A 85 11.22 15.04 -6.55
CA TYR A 85 10.80 15.42 -7.89
C TYR A 85 9.53 14.71 -8.40
N PRO A 86 9.30 13.39 -8.22
CA PRO A 86 8.14 12.71 -8.74
C PRO A 86 6.79 13.27 -8.23
N PHE A 87 6.76 13.76 -7.00
CA PHE A 87 5.55 14.27 -6.35
C PHE A 87 5.47 15.81 -6.29
N LEU A 88 6.49 16.53 -6.77
CA LEU A 88 6.63 17.98 -6.60
C LEU A 88 5.38 18.77 -7.02
N ASN A 89 4.71 18.35 -8.10
CA ASN A 89 3.50 19.01 -8.58
C ASN A 89 2.21 18.59 -7.85
N LEU A 90 2.27 17.56 -7.01
CA LEU A 90 1.14 17.05 -6.24
C LEU A 90 1.21 17.49 -4.77
N GLN A 91 2.37 17.93 -4.31
CA GLN A 91 2.65 18.19 -2.91
C GLN A 91 1.63 19.14 -2.26
N SER A 92 1.23 20.22 -2.97
CA SER A 92 0.22 21.17 -2.45
C SER A 92 -1.18 20.55 -2.28
N LEU A 93 -1.47 19.43 -2.92
CA LEU A 93 -2.72 18.68 -2.74
C LEU A 93 -2.61 17.69 -1.58
N LEU A 94 -1.44 17.06 -1.43
CA LEU A 94 -1.20 16.01 -0.46
C LEU A 94 -0.80 16.54 0.92
N ASP A 95 -0.19 17.74 1.00
CA ASP A 95 0.12 18.41 2.28
C ASP A 95 -1.12 18.75 3.13
N GLY A 96 -2.32 18.65 2.55
CA GLY A 96 -3.57 19.02 3.21
C GLY A 96 -4.44 17.83 3.63
N ASP A 97 -4.02 16.62 3.34
CA ASP A 97 -4.73 15.41 3.76
C ASP A 97 -4.11 14.76 5.01
N ASP A 98 -4.78 13.75 5.55
CA ASP A 98 -4.32 13.00 6.72
C ASP A 98 -3.61 11.70 6.31
N VAL A 99 -3.97 11.15 5.16
CA VAL A 99 -3.43 9.90 4.62
C VAL A 99 -3.45 9.92 3.10
N THR A 100 -2.30 9.71 2.49
CA THR A 100 -2.17 9.41 1.05
C THR A 100 -1.83 7.95 0.82
N VAL A 101 -2.61 7.30 -0.02
CA VAL A 101 -2.48 5.88 -0.39
C VAL A 101 -2.07 5.75 -1.85
N VAL A 102 -1.06 4.92 -2.14
CA VAL A 102 -0.65 4.55 -3.51
C VAL A 102 -0.77 3.05 -3.73
N ASN A 103 -0.96 2.62 -4.97
CA ASN A 103 -0.64 1.24 -5.37
C ASN A 103 0.82 1.20 -5.81
N LEU A 104 1.72 0.67 -4.98
CA LEU A 104 3.14 0.53 -5.32
C LEU A 104 3.32 -0.66 -6.26
N GLU A 105 3.46 -0.35 -7.55
CA GLU A 105 3.53 -1.35 -8.62
C GLU A 105 4.97 -1.62 -9.04
N GLY A 106 5.56 -2.66 -8.46
CA GLY A 106 6.94 -3.07 -8.71
C GLY A 106 7.65 -3.52 -7.43
N VAL A 107 8.93 -3.83 -7.60
CA VAL A 107 9.81 -4.31 -6.55
C VAL A 107 10.88 -3.29 -6.25
N LEU A 108 11.14 -3.02 -4.98
CA LEU A 108 12.23 -2.17 -4.51
C LEU A 108 13.33 -3.04 -3.90
N THR A 109 14.46 -3.19 -4.60
CA THR A 109 15.58 -4.00 -4.13
C THR A 109 16.89 -3.62 -4.84
N ASP A 110 17.99 -3.60 -4.11
CA ASP A 110 19.34 -3.43 -4.65
C ASP A 110 19.99 -4.76 -5.02
N ARG A 111 19.36 -5.88 -4.67
CA ARG A 111 19.89 -7.22 -4.93
C ARG A 111 19.78 -7.57 -6.42
N THR A 112 20.71 -8.39 -6.88
CA THR A 112 20.63 -9.03 -8.19
C THR A 112 19.81 -10.31 -8.04
N LEU A 113 18.53 -10.24 -8.37
CA LEU A 113 17.59 -11.35 -8.29
C LEU A 113 17.12 -11.75 -9.69
N ASP A 114 16.78 -13.02 -9.83
CA ASP A 114 16.15 -13.53 -11.04
C ASP A 114 14.72 -13.02 -11.16
N ARG A 115 14.39 -12.50 -12.34
CA ARG A 115 13.02 -12.07 -12.65
C ARG A 115 12.14 -13.26 -12.99
N VAL A 116 10.86 -13.18 -12.61
CA VAL A 116 9.88 -14.16 -13.05
C VAL A 116 9.65 -14.07 -14.57
N LYS A 117 9.29 -15.21 -15.19
CA LYS A 117 9.07 -15.26 -16.64
C LYS A 117 7.73 -14.64 -17.01
N LYS A 118 7.72 -13.34 -17.30
CA LYS A 118 6.57 -12.60 -17.87
C LYS A 118 7.06 -11.46 -18.77
N THR A 119 6.14 -10.77 -19.43
CA THR A 119 6.47 -9.74 -20.43
C THR A 119 7.22 -8.55 -19.81
N PHE A 120 6.71 -8.04 -18.70
CA PHE A 120 7.28 -6.88 -18.00
C PHE A 120 7.58 -7.24 -16.55
N ASN A 121 8.73 -6.79 -16.05
CA ASN A 121 9.12 -6.90 -14.64
C ASN A 121 9.62 -5.53 -14.18
N PHE A 122 9.01 -5.01 -13.13
CA PHE A 122 9.33 -3.68 -12.62
C PHE A 122 10.20 -3.75 -11.38
N LYS A 123 11.28 -2.96 -11.41
CA LYS A 123 12.23 -2.87 -10.32
C LYS A 123 12.80 -1.46 -10.19
N GLY A 124 12.93 -1.01 -8.95
CA GLY A 124 13.68 0.18 -8.56
C GLY A 124 14.68 -0.11 -7.44
N PRO A 125 15.62 0.81 -7.17
CA PRO A 125 16.49 0.77 -6.00
C PRO A 125 15.68 0.74 -4.69
N ALA A 126 16.21 0.10 -3.64
CA ALA A 126 15.54 0.01 -2.36
C ALA A 126 15.28 1.39 -1.71
N ASP A 127 16.26 2.29 -1.84
CA ASP A 127 16.17 3.65 -1.28
C ASP A 127 15.10 4.54 -1.95
N PHE A 128 14.54 4.12 -3.10
CA PHE A 128 13.40 4.81 -3.72
C PHE A 128 12.11 4.73 -2.89
N ALA A 129 12.04 3.85 -1.90
CA ALA A 129 10.97 3.89 -0.91
C ALA A 129 10.87 5.26 -0.23
N THR A 130 11.98 5.99 -0.08
CA THR A 130 12.00 7.34 0.51
C THR A 130 11.33 8.40 -0.34
N ILE A 131 11.10 8.14 -1.63
CA ILE A 131 10.32 9.02 -2.53
C ILE A 131 8.88 9.20 -1.98
N LEU A 132 8.31 8.15 -1.40
CA LEU A 132 6.94 8.14 -0.91
C LEU A 132 6.73 9.17 0.22
N PRO A 133 7.42 9.09 1.37
CA PRO A 133 7.22 10.05 2.45
C PRO A 133 7.71 11.47 2.07
N LEU A 134 8.67 11.63 1.16
CA LEU A 134 9.04 12.94 0.61
C LEU A 134 7.90 13.54 -0.23
N GLY A 135 7.07 12.70 -0.81
CA GLY A 135 5.88 13.07 -1.59
C GLY A 135 4.60 13.20 -0.78
N GLY A 136 4.64 13.00 0.56
CA GLY A 136 3.44 13.00 1.41
C GLY A 136 2.62 11.72 1.29
N VAL A 137 3.28 10.57 1.09
CA VAL A 137 2.61 9.26 0.99
C VAL A 137 2.95 8.42 2.21
N GLU A 138 1.94 8.01 2.98
CA GLU A 138 2.09 7.24 4.21
C GLU A 138 1.79 5.75 4.03
N LEU A 139 1.03 5.38 2.99
CA LEU A 139 0.54 4.00 2.83
C LEU A 139 0.71 3.48 1.41
N ALA A 140 1.28 2.28 1.28
CA ALA A 140 1.47 1.59 0.02
C ALA A 140 0.68 0.27 -0.03
N GLY A 141 -0.19 0.13 -1.04
CA GLY A 141 -0.80 -1.15 -1.40
C GLY A 141 0.16 -1.99 -2.25
N LEU A 142 0.40 -3.22 -1.85
CA LEU A 142 1.29 -4.16 -2.56
C LEU A 142 0.54 -5.29 -3.26
N SER A 143 -0.80 -5.26 -3.27
CA SER A 143 -1.62 -6.28 -3.92
C SER A 143 -1.80 -6.01 -5.41
N ASN A 144 -0.78 -6.27 -6.22
CA ASN A 144 -0.84 -6.08 -7.68
C ASN A 144 -0.08 -7.17 -8.46
N ASN A 145 -0.10 -7.09 -9.77
CA ASN A 145 0.56 -8.06 -10.66
C ASN A 145 2.09 -7.96 -10.67
N HIS A 146 2.67 -6.90 -10.14
CA HIS A 146 4.11 -6.67 -10.13
C HIS A 146 4.78 -6.93 -8.77
N THR A 147 3.99 -7.28 -7.75
CA THR A 147 4.45 -7.57 -6.40
C THR A 147 5.57 -8.63 -6.34
N LEU A 148 5.42 -9.69 -7.15
CA LEU A 148 6.35 -10.83 -7.16
C LEU A 148 7.24 -10.87 -8.41
N ASP A 149 7.53 -9.76 -9.03
CA ASP A 149 8.35 -9.69 -10.26
C ASP A 149 9.75 -10.28 -10.11
N TYR A 150 10.27 -10.26 -8.90
CA TYR A 150 11.57 -10.81 -8.52
C TYR A 150 11.42 -11.85 -7.38
N GLY A 151 10.28 -12.54 -7.34
CA GLY A 151 10.00 -13.60 -6.38
C GLY A 151 9.81 -13.12 -4.95
N ALA A 152 9.75 -14.06 -4.02
CA ALA A 152 9.53 -13.77 -2.61
C ALA A 152 10.66 -12.94 -1.96
N GLU A 153 11.88 -13.08 -2.44
CA GLU A 153 13.01 -12.30 -1.93
C GLU A 153 12.90 -10.81 -2.31
N GLY A 154 12.52 -10.50 -3.55
CA GLY A 154 12.28 -9.12 -3.98
C GLY A 154 11.10 -8.49 -3.27
N TYR A 155 10.06 -9.27 -3.00
CA TYR A 155 8.91 -8.84 -2.22
C TYR A 155 9.30 -8.50 -0.77
N ALA A 156 10.07 -9.38 -0.10
CA ALA A 156 10.57 -9.13 1.25
C ALA A 156 11.48 -7.89 1.32
N ASP A 157 12.32 -7.67 0.30
CA ASP A 157 13.16 -6.46 0.20
C ASP A 157 12.28 -5.20 0.08
N THR A 158 11.17 -5.27 -0.67
CA THR A 158 10.23 -4.15 -0.82
C THR A 158 9.56 -3.80 0.50
N GLN A 159 9.09 -4.81 1.25
CA GLN A 159 8.50 -4.60 2.57
C GLN A 159 9.52 -3.98 3.55
N ALA A 160 10.76 -4.47 3.54
CA ALA A 160 11.84 -3.91 4.36
C ALA A 160 12.15 -2.45 3.98
N ALA A 161 12.25 -2.14 2.68
CA ALA A 161 12.51 -0.79 2.20
C ALA A 161 11.39 0.21 2.61
N LEU A 162 10.12 -0.20 2.55
CA LEU A 162 9.00 0.61 3.02
C LEU A 162 9.07 0.84 4.54
N ALA A 163 9.34 -0.21 5.32
CA ALA A 163 9.48 -0.11 6.76
C ALA A 163 10.64 0.84 7.15
N ASP A 164 11.79 0.73 6.48
CA ASP A 164 12.94 1.60 6.69
C ASP A 164 12.65 3.07 6.32
N ALA A 165 11.80 3.29 5.31
CA ALA A 165 11.33 4.62 4.92
C ALA A 165 10.19 5.16 5.81
N GLY A 166 9.64 4.37 6.74
CA GLY A 166 8.52 4.74 7.59
C GLY A 166 7.18 4.77 6.88
N VAL A 167 7.04 4.03 5.77
CA VAL A 167 5.80 3.89 5.00
C VAL A 167 5.10 2.60 5.40
N ALA A 168 3.83 2.70 5.82
CA ALA A 168 3.00 1.53 6.07
C ALA A 168 2.60 0.83 4.76
N TYR A 169 2.25 -0.45 4.84
CA TYR A 169 1.78 -1.18 3.67
C TYR A 169 0.68 -2.18 4.03
N PHE A 170 -0.09 -2.55 3.04
CA PHE A 170 -1.03 -3.68 3.09
C PHE A 170 -0.89 -4.54 1.83
N ASP A 171 -1.19 -5.81 1.97
CA ASP A 171 -1.09 -6.79 0.87
C ASP A 171 -2.05 -7.98 1.06
N ALA A 172 -1.78 -9.09 0.38
CA ALA A 172 -2.60 -10.30 0.50
C ALA A 172 -2.54 -10.95 1.90
N ASP A 173 -1.46 -10.74 2.64
CA ASP A 173 -1.20 -11.37 3.94
C ASP A 173 -1.28 -10.37 5.11
N HIS A 174 -1.07 -9.08 4.86
CA HIS A 174 -1.05 -8.03 5.86
C HIS A 174 -2.16 -7.01 5.65
N VAL A 175 -2.72 -6.55 6.75
CA VAL A 175 -3.58 -5.37 6.81
C VAL A 175 -2.82 -4.19 7.40
N ALA A 176 -3.26 -2.96 7.10
CA ALA A 176 -2.76 -1.76 7.75
C ALA A 176 -3.90 -1.07 8.51
N VAL A 177 -3.59 -0.48 9.65
CA VAL A 177 -4.51 0.37 10.41
C VAL A 177 -3.87 1.71 10.67
N TRP A 178 -4.55 2.77 10.28
CA TRP A 178 -4.27 4.13 10.70
C TRP A 178 -5.12 4.45 11.93
N ALA A 179 -4.47 4.92 13.00
CA ALA A 179 -5.12 5.28 14.25
C ALA A 179 -4.76 6.71 14.67
N HIS A 180 -5.76 7.55 14.88
CA HIS A 180 -5.57 8.92 15.34
C HIS A 180 -6.79 9.39 16.15
N ASP A 181 -6.56 9.88 17.36
CA ASP A 181 -7.58 10.41 18.25
C ASP A 181 -8.82 9.49 18.41
N GLY A 182 -8.59 8.16 18.42
CA GLY A 182 -9.62 7.12 18.55
C GLY A 182 -10.42 6.85 17.28
N VAL A 183 -10.05 7.45 16.14
CA VAL A 183 -10.50 7.02 14.82
C VAL A 183 -9.53 5.98 14.30
N MET A 184 -10.05 4.86 13.80
CA MET A 184 -9.27 3.79 13.22
C MET A 184 -9.81 3.43 11.84
N ILE A 185 -8.94 3.55 10.83
CA ILE A 185 -9.23 3.19 9.44
C ILE A 185 -8.37 1.99 9.07
N GLY A 186 -9.03 0.89 8.68
CA GLY A 186 -8.38 -0.33 8.22
C GLY A 186 -8.23 -0.38 6.71
N PHE A 187 -7.10 -0.89 6.23
CA PHE A 187 -6.81 -1.04 4.81
C PHE A 187 -6.44 -2.48 4.49
N THR A 188 -6.99 -2.99 3.40
CA THR A 188 -6.72 -4.33 2.86
C THR A 188 -6.68 -4.28 1.34
N GLY A 189 -6.12 -5.29 0.69
CA GLY A 189 -5.99 -5.27 -0.76
C GLY A 189 -6.09 -6.62 -1.44
N SER A 190 -6.47 -6.60 -2.72
CA SER A 190 -6.45 -7.77 -3.59
C SER A 190 -6.01 -7.44 -5.01
N ALA A 191 -5.46 -8.44 -5.70
CA ALA A 191 -5.12 -8.37 -7.12
C ALA A 191 -6.07 -9.25 -7.95
N PHE A 192 -6.45 -8.78 -9.14
CA PHE A 192 -7.17 -9.45 -10.22
C PHE A 192 -8.50 -10.11 -9.88
N SER A 193 -8.49 -11.25 -9.21
CA SER A 193 -9.68 -12.03 -8.89
C SER A 193 -9.56 -12.69 -7.53
N LEU A 194 -10.69 -12.82 -6.86
CA LEU A 194 -10.76 -13.52 -5.60
C LEU A 194 -11.00 -15.02 -5.87
N SER A 195 -9.94 -15.82 -5.88
CA SER A 195 -10.07 -17.28 -5.74
C SER A 195 -10.71 -17.63 -4.39
N THR A 196 -11.21 -18.84 -4.22
CA THR A 196 -11.80 -19.28 -2.92
C THR A 196 -10.84 -19.06 -1.75
N GLY A 197 -9.54 -19.32 -1.95
CA GLY A 197 -8.52 -19.06 -0.93
C GLY A 197 -8.36 -17.57 -0.64
N ALA A 198 -8.28 -16.74 -1.67
CA ALA A 198 -8.18 -15.28 -1.53
C ALA A 198 -9.42 -14.68 -0.85
N GLN A 199 -10.63 -15.19 -1.18
CA GLN A 199 -11.86 -14.77 -0.49
C GLN A 199 -11.84 -15.11 1.01
N LYS A 200 -11.36 -16.33 1.36
CA LYS A 200 -11.23 -16.72 2.77
C LYS A 200 -10.25 -15.83 3.51
N ASN A 201 -9.12 -15.51 2.88
CA ASN A 201 -8.11 -14.63 3.47
C ASN A 201 -8.65 -13.20 3.64
N LEU A 202 -9.28 -12.66 2.60
CA LEU A 202 -9.92 -11.34 2.67
C LEU A 202 -10.99 -11.27 3.77
N ARG A 203 -11.80 -12.31 3.94
CA ARG A 203 -12.78 -12.40 5.03
C ARG A 203 -12.07 -12.31 6.39
N ALA A 204 -10.99 -13.08 6.59
CA ALA A 204 -10.23 -13.05 7.82
C ALA A 204 -9.62 -11.66 8.10
N GLN A 205 -9.12 -10.98 7.07
CA GLN A 205 -8.62 -9.61 7.18
C GLN A 205 -9.73 -8.63 7.58
N MET A 206 -10.91 -8.71 6.96
CA MET A 206 -12.07 -7.87 7.32
C MET A 206 -12.52 -8.10 8.76
N ASP A 207 -12.63 -9.37 9.16
CA ASP A 207 -13.04 -9.75 10.51
C ASP A 207 -12.01 -9.23 11.54
N ALA A 208 -10.71 -9.37 11.28
CA ALA A 208 -9.66 -8.85 12.15
C ALA A 208 -9.70 -7.32 12.28
N LEU A 209 -9.88 -6.59 11.18
CA LEU A 209 -10.02 -5.13 11.21
C LEU A 209 -11.24 -4.66 12.01
N ARG A 210 -12.36 -5.37 11.94
CA ARG A 210 -13.55 -5.08 12.76
C ARG A 210 -13.32 -5.43 14.23
N GLU A 211 -12.65 -6.54 14.52
CA GLU A 211 -12.35 -6.98 15.88
C GLU A 211 -11.44 -6.00 16.62
N VAL A 212 -10.43 -5.45 15.93
CA VAL A 212 -9.57 -4.40 16.50
C VAL A 212 -10.24 -3.01 16.57
N GLY A 213 -11.49 -2.88 16.10
CA GLY A 213 -12.31 -1.67 16.28
C GLY A 213 -12.24 -0.65 15.14
N CYS A 214 -11.78 -1.01 13.94
CA CYS A 214 -11.82 -0.10 12.79
C CYS A 214 -13.26 0.32 12.47
N GLN A 215 -13.51 1.63 12.46
CA GLN A 215 -14.80 2.22 12.12
C GLN A 215 -15.03 2.25 10.61
N LEU A 216 -13.95 2.41 9.83
CA LEU A 216 -13.96 2.37 8.37
C LEU A 216 -12.98 1.32 7.87
N ILE A 217 -13.40 0.49 6.94
CA ILE A 217 -12.52 -0.46 6.24
C ILE A 217 -12.52 -0.14 4.75
N VAL A 218 -11.33 0.13 4.24
CA VAL A 218 -11.08 0.39 2.82
C VAL A 218 -10.44 -0.83 2.18
N HIS A 219 -11.04 -1.31 1.10
CA HIS A 219 -10.46 -2.35 0.26
C HIS A 219 -9.93 -1.77 -1.04
N SER A 220 -8.63 -1.94 -1.28
CA SER A 220 -7.97 -1.56 -2.52
C SER A 220 -7.89 -2.77 -3.45
N MET A 221 -8.40 -2.65 -4.68
CA MET A 221 -8.31 -3.72 -5.66
C MET A 221 -7.52 -3.30 -6.89
N HIS A 222 -6.51 -4.09 -7.26
CA HIS A 222 -5.80 -3.95 -8.52
C HIS A 222 -6.34 -4.97 -9.52
N ALA A 223 -7.38 -4.56 -10.27
CA ALA A 223 -8.09 -5.44 -11.19
C ALA A 223 -8.64 -4.67 -12.39
N GLY A 224 -8.74 -5.32 -13.52
CA GLY A 224 -9.33 -4.75 -14.73
C GLY A 224 -8.58 -5.15 -15.99
N THR A 225 -9.02 -4.60 -17.11
CA THR A 225 -8.37 -4.75 -18.42
C THR A 225 -7.78 -3.41 -18.81
N GLU A 226 -6.52 -3.40 -19.22
CA GLU A 226 -5.86 -2.19 -19.72
C GLU A 226 -6.67 -1.57 -20.88
N TYR A 227 -6.69 -0.24 -20.92
CA TYR A 227 -7.33 0.54 -21.99
C TYR A 227 -8.87 0.45 -22.07
N GLU A 228 -9.54 -0.24 -21.15
CA GLU A 228 -11.01 -0.23 -21.07
C GLU A 228 -11.50 0.95 -20.25
N ARG A 229 -12.58 1.60 -20.72
CA ARG A 229 -13.17 2.77 -20.05
C ARG A 229 -14.18 2.40 -18.97
N GLU A 230 -14.85 1.28 -19.18
CA GLU A 230 -15.90 0.80 -18.30
C GLU A 230 -15.34 -0.32 -17.40
N PRO A 231 -15.76 -0.39 -16.15
CA PRO A 231 -15.38 -1.49 -15.28
C PRO A 231 -15.82 -2.84 -15.84
N THR A 232 -14.90 -3.78 -15.89
CA THR A 232 -15.17 -5.15 -16.31
C THR A 232 -16.14 -5.85 -15.35
N SER A 233 -16.78 -6.93 -15.80
CA SER A 233 -17.62 -7.76 -14.92
C SER A 233 -16.82 -8.33 -13.74
N GLN A 234 -15.55 -8.63 -13.95
CA GLN A 234 -14.63 -9.10 -12.90
C GLN A 234 -14.42 -8.04 -11.83
N GLN A 235 -14.12 -6.79 -12.19
CA GLN A 235 -13.99 -5.68 -11.24
C GLN A 235 -15.26 -5.50 -10.40
N LYS A 236 -16.43 -5.49 -11.07
CA LYS A 236 -17.73 -5.38 -10.38
C LYS A 236 -17.94 -6.52 -9.38
N THR A 237 -17.56 -7.75 -9.76
CA THR A 237 -17.69 -8.93 -8.89
C THR A 237 -16.75 -8.84 -7.69
N VAL A 238 -15.49 -8.47 -7.90
CA VAL A 238 -14.51 -8.31 -6.80
C VAL A 238 -14.97 -7.22 -5.84
N ALA A 239 -15.41 -6.07 -6.35
CA ALA A 239 -15.92 -4.97 -5.53
C ALA A 239 -17.15 -5.38 -4.71
N ALA A 240 -18.13 -6.06 -5.35
CA ALA A 240 -19.32 -6.55 -4.65
C ALA A 240 -18.95 -7.54 -3.53
N HIS A 241 -18.06 -8.48 -3.80
CA HIS A 241 -17.58 -9.43 -2.78
C HIS A 241 -16.86 -8.73 -1.62
N ALA A 242 -16.04 -7.72 -1.88
CA ALA A 242 -15.37 -6.97 -0.82
C ALA A 242 -16.38 -6.26 0.09
N VAL A 243 -17.42 -5.64 -0.50
CA VAL A 243 -18.51 -5.02 0.27
C VAL A 243 -19.30 -6.07 1.06
N ASP A 244 -19.66 -7.20 0.46
CA ASP A 244 -20.34 -8.32 1.13
C ASP A 244 -19.53 -8.92 2.30
N MET A 245 -18.21 -8.77 2.24
CA MET A 245 -17.27 -9.19 3.28
C MET A 245 -17.04 -8.15 4.36
N GLY A 246 -17.51 -6.92 4.20
CA GLY A 246 -17.46 -5.90 5.23
C GLY A 246 -16.64 -4.66 4.89
N ALA A 247 -16.18 -4.48 3.65
CA ALA A 247 -15.58 -3.21 3.23
C ALA A 247 -16.64 -2.11 3.19
N ASP A 248 -16.31 -0.94 3.72
CA ASP A 248 -17.15 0.25 3.66
C ASP A 248 -16.89 1.05 2.37
N LEU A 249 -15.65 0.97 1.88
CA LEU A 249 -15.21 1.62 0.65
C LEU A 249 -14.35 0.65 -0.16
N VAL A 250 -14.56 0.62 -1.47
CA VAL A 250 -13.71 -0.10 -2.42
C VAL A 250 -13.08 0.89 -3.39
N VAL A 251 -11.74 0.89 -3.45
CA VAL A 251 -10.97 1.71 -4.38
C VAL A 251 -10.33 0.79 -5.42
N GLY A 252 -10.55 1.07 -6.70
CA GLY A 252 -10.02 0.27 -7.81
C GLY A 252 -8.89 0.97 -8.53
N HIS A 253 -7.79 0.26 -8.73
CA HIS A 253 -6.70 0.65 -9.60
C HIS A 253 -6.73 -0.25 -10.84
N PRO A 254 -7.33 0.19 -11.96
CA PRO A 254 -7.25 -0.56 -13.21
C PRO A 254 -5.82 -0.45 -13.74
N PRO A 255 -5.25 -1.53 -14.31
CA PRO A 255 -3.95 -1.42 -14.96
C PRO A 255 -4.01 -0.37 -16.06
N MET A 256 -3.21 0.64 -15.87
CA MET A 256 -2.85 1.77 -16.73
C MET A 256 -3.91 2.40 -17.63
N TRP A 257 -4.40 3.57 -17.21
CA TRP A 257 -4.70 4.70 -18.08
C TRP A 257 -4.47 6.04 -17.39
N CYS A 258 -3.32 6.66 -17.62
CA CYS A 258 -3.22 8.10 -17.62
C CYS A 258 -3.40 8.57 -19.06
N ARG A 259 -4.63 8.91 -19.50
CA ARG A 259 -4.76 9.92 -20.53
C ARG A 259 -4.55 11.26 -19.85
N ALA A 260 -3.49 11.97 -20.23
CA ALA A 260 -3.52 13.41 -20.22
C ALA A 260 -4.79 13.81 -21.01
N THR A 261 -5.88 14.04 -20.32
CA THR A 261 -6.97 14.83 -20.85
C THR A 261 -6.40 16.22 -20.95
N ASN A 262 -6.19 16.70 -22.19
CA ASN A 262 -5.99 18.11 -22.43
C ASN A 262 -7.15 18.84 -21.73
N CYS A 263 -6.86 19.45 -20.57
CA CYS A 263 -7.63 20.54 -20.01
C CYS A 263 -7.07 21.84 -20.51
#